data_3225e183e69661003280cf9978542ff6
#
_entry.id   3225e183e69661003280cf9978542ff6
#
_cell.length_a   1.000
_cell.length_b   1.000
_cell.length_c   1.000
_cell.angle_alpha   90.00
_cell.angle_beta   90.00
_cell.angle_gamma   90.00
#
_symmetry.space_group_name_H-M   'P 1'
#
loop_
_entity.id
_entity.type
_entity.pdbx_description
1 polymer ?
#
loop_
_entity_poly.entity_id
_entity_poly.type
_entity_poly.pdbx_seq_one_letter_code
_entity_poly.pdbx_strand_id
1 'polypeptide(L)'
;FHFDVESCGVYGAYWAGKAGSSCAVIAMLGYAPEDYMARSAVKWLIRLGVNILTMSPGKKDYGHHNYPLEYIEKAIAWLKLHGNEKIGIAGASTTGTLALTAASLFDDISLTIAMTPSDFVWQGFMQGKKDGCKEWPIEGESLFSYKGKPLPYMPFCYQHPDYWRIISEESKRTGNMIASRKLFDDSETAHPITEEEFIKVENIRGKLF
;
A
#
# COMPACT_ATOMS: atom_id res chain seq x y z
N PHE A 1 4.86 3.37 21.78
CA PHE A 1 4.08 2.13 21.90
C PHE A 1 4.37 1.26 20.69
N HIS A 2 4.79 0.05 20.95
CA HIS A 2 5.07 -0.95 19.92
C HIS A 2 4.12 -2.12 20.18
N PHE A 3 3.36 -2.53 19.16
CA PHE A 3 2.53 -3.71 19.28
C PHE A 3 2.77 -4.62 18.08
N ASP A 4 2.82 -5.90 18.34
CA ASP A 4 3.06 -6.88 17.31
C ASP A 4 1.77 -7.49 16.74
N VAL A 5 1.90 -8.19 15.62
CA VAL A 5 0.79 -8.82 14.92
C VAL A 5 0.13 -9.93 15.76
N GLU A 6 0.90 -10.60 16.62
CA GLU A 6 0.40 -11.73 17.41
C GLU A 6 -0.51 -11.26 18.53
N SER A 7 -0.19 -10.10 19.14
CA SER A 7 -0.96 -9.56 20.26
C SER A 7 -2.21 -8.79 19.82
N CYS A 8 -2.18 -8.09 18.70
CA CYS A 8 -3.30 -7.24 18.27
C CYS A 8 -3.73 -7.45 16.81
N GLY A 9 -3.10 -8.37 16.09
CA GLY A 9 -3.38 -8.66 14.69
C GLY A 9 -2.96 -7.56 13.72
N VAL A 10 -2.08 -6.65 14.15
CA VAL A 10 -1.56 -5.55 13.34
C VAL A 10 -0.06 -5.39 13.58
N TYR A 11 0.72 -5.44 12.50
CA TYR A 11 2.15 -5.15 12.56
C TYR A 11 2.40 -3.66 12.38
N GLY A 12 2.58 -2.95 13.48
CA GLY A 12 2.69 -1.51 13.47
C GLY A 12 3.33 -0.91 14.71
N ALA A 13 3.50 0.40 14.71
CA ALA A 13 3.95 1.20 15.85
C ALA A 13 3.05 2.43 16.02
N TYR A 14 2.61 2.68 17.24
CA TYR A 14 1.75 3.80 17.56
C TYR A 14 2.57 4.95 18.14
N TRP A 15 2.31 6.15 17.67
CA TRP A 15 2.97 7.39 18.04
C TRP A 15 1.90 8.39 18.51
N ALA A 16 1.92 8.71 19.78
CA ALA A 16 0.98 9.67 20.35
C ALA A 16 1.30 11.08 19.82
N GLY A 17 0.29 11.76 19.33
CA GLY A 17 0.32 13.15 18.93
C GLY A 17 0.16 14.11 20.10
N LYS A 18 -0.57 15.20 19.90
CA LYS A 18 -0.90 16.16 20.96
C LYS A 18 -1.83 15.49 21.99
N ALA A 19 -1.61 15.77 23.27
CA ALA A 19 -2.49 15.29 24.34
C ALA A 19 -3.95 15.66 24.07
N GLY A 20 -4.85 14.68 24.19
CA GLY A 20 -6.27 14.84 23.93
C GLY A 20 -6.66 14.79 22.44
N SER A 21 -5.73 14.47 21.53
CA SER A 21 -6.09 14.27 20.13
C SER A 21 -6.96 13.03 19.95
N SER A 22 -8.11 13.18 19.29
CA SER A 22 -8.99 12.08 18.86
C SER A 22 -8.88 11.79 17.36
N CYS A 23 -7.84 12.31 16.69
CA CYS A 23 -7.57 12.07 15.29
C CYS A 23 -6.32 11.21 15.12
N ALA A 24 -6.38 10.20 14.27
CA ALA A 24 -5.24 9.37 13.94
C ALA A 24 -5.05 9.20 12.43
N VAL A 25 -3.80 8.93 12.03
CA VAL A 25 -3.47 8.57 10.63
C VAL A 25 -2.77 7.22 10.62
N ILE A 26 -3.29 6.29 9.85
CA ILE A 26 -2.59 5.06 9.48
C ILE A 26 -1.60 5.43 8.38
N ALA A 27 -0.31 5.34 8.66
CA ALA A 27 0.75 5.72 7.73
C ALA A 27 1.49 4.48 7.22
N MET A 28 1.39 4.24 5.91
CA MET A 28 1.98 3.10 5.23
C MET A 28 3.08 3.56 4.26
N LEU A 29 4.19 4.04 4.82
CA LEU A 29 5.26 4.71 4.07
C LEU A 29 6.65 4.07 4.29
N GLY A 30 6.71 2.82 4.71
CA GLY A 30 7.97 2.12 4.95
C GLY A 30 7.85 0.62 4.81
N TYR A 31 8.98 -0.08 4.82
CA TYR A 31 9.04 -1.55 4.85
C TYR A 31 8.80 -2.10 6.25
N ALA A 32 9.16 -1.34 7.26
CA ALA A 32 8.91 -1.66 8.66
C ALA A 32 8.29 -0.47 9.37
N PRO A 33 7.48 -0.68 10.42
CA PRO A 33 6.75 0.39 11.11
C PRO A 33 7.63 1.48 11.72
N GLU A 34 8.91 1.21 11.90
CA GLU A 34 9.86 2.12 12.54
C GLU A 34 11.11 2.37 11.69
N ASP A 35 11.10 2.04 10.42
CA ASP A 35 12.21 2.34 9.52
C ASP A 35 12.34 3.84 9.23
N TYR A 36 13.35 4.22 8.45
CA TYR A 36 13.61 5.61 8.13
C TYR A 36 12.42 6.32 7.44
N MET A 37 11.74 5.63 6.53
CA MET A 37 10.59 6.19 5.80
C MET A 37 9.39 6.39 6.73
N ALA A 38 9.08 5.38 7.54
CA ALA A 38 8.01 5.45 8.53
C ALA A 38 8.27 6.59 9.53
N ARG A 39 9.49 6.70 10.08
CA ARG A 39 9.87 7.78 11.00
C ARG A 39 9.84 9.16 10.36
N SER A 40 10.11 9.26 9.06
CA SER A 40 9.99 10.51 8.31
C SER A 40 8.53 10.95 8.19
N ALA A 41 7.63 10.03 7.89
CA ALA A 41 6.17 10.27 7.90
C ALA A 41 5.69 10.71 9.29
N VAL A 42 6.15 10.05 10.35
CA VAL A 42 5.83 10.42 11.73
C VAL A 42 6.27 11.86 12.03
N LYS A 43 7.49 12.23 11.68
CA LYS A 43 7.99 13.60 11.90
C LYS A 43 7.13 14.67 11.23
N TRP A 44 6.60 14.36 10.08
CA TRP A 44 5.73 15.26 9.33
C TRP A 44 4.34 15.33 9.93
N LEU A 45 3.69 14.19 10.17
CA LEU A 45 2.31 14.11 10.65
C LEU A 45 2.16 14.56 12.11
N ILE A 46 3.13 14.26 12.98
CA ILE A 46 3.05 14.59 14.41
C ILE A 46 2.99 16.11 14.67
N ARG A 47 3.54 16.89 13.74
CA ARG A 47 3.46 18.36 13.81
C ARG A 47 2.03 18.89 13.66
N LEU A 48 1.15 18.08 13.07
CA LEU A 48 -0.28 18.39 12.95
C LEU A 48 -1.05 18.05 14.24
N GLY A 49 -0.39 17.46 15.23
CA GLY A 49 -0.98 17.10 16.51
C GLY A 49 -1.82 15.82 16.47
N VAL A 50 -1.81 15.07 15.36
CA VAL A 50 -2.56 13.82 15.21
C VAL A 50 -1.78 12.63 15.77
N ASN A 51 -2.48 11.62 16.23
CA ASN A 51 -1.91 10.32 16.52
C ASN A 51 -1.53 9.60 15.22
N ILE A 52 -0.52 8.76 15.27
CA ILE A 52 -0.05 8.06 14.06
C ILE A 52 0.09 6.58 14.39
N LEU A 53 -0.43 5.74 13.52
CA LEU A 53 -0.18 4.32 13.49
C LEU A 53 0.62 4.02 12.22
N THR A 54 1.94 3.85 12.37
CA THR A 54 2.74 3.37 11.25
C THR A 54 2.53 1.88 11.08
N MET A 55 2.23 1.46 9.86
CA MET A 55 2.07 0.06 9.50
C MET A 55 2.99 -0.30 8.35
N SER A 56 3.40 -1.55 8.33
CA SER A 56 4.03 -2.13 7.17
C SER A 56 3.12 -3.20 6.58
N PRO A 57 3.10 -3.35 5.26
CA PRO A 57 2.35 -4.42 4.63
C PRO A 57 2.86 -5.82 4.99
N GLY A 58 3.98 -5.98 5.65
CA GLY A 58 4.43 -7.31 5.99
C GLY A 58 5.56 -7.43 6.99
N LYS A 59 5.72 -8.64 7.47
CA LYS A 59 6.91 -9.12 8.16
C LYS A 59 8.05 -9.35 7.15
N LYS A 60 9.18 -9.76 7.65
CA LYS A 60 10.49 -10.00 7.06
C LYS A 60 10.57 -10.57 5.63
N ASP A 61 9.51 -11.17 5.11
CA ASP A 61 9.45 -11.76 3.76
C ASP A 61 8.31 -11.14 2.94
N TYR A 62 8.11 -9.85 3.13
CA TYR A 62 7.06 -9.14 2.46
C TYR A 62 7.25 -9.13 0.95
N GLY A 63 6.34 -9.80 0.27
CA GLY A 63 6.00 -9.55 -1.11
C GLY A 63 4.75 -8.70 -1.18
N HIS A 64 4.64 -7.86 -2.19
CA HIS A 64 3.42 -7.15 -2.47
C HIS A 64 2.42 -8.11 -3.14
N HIS A 65 1.88 -9.05 -2.37
CA HIS A 65 0.92 -10.03 -2.89
C HIS A 65 -0.09 -10.45 -1.83
N ASN A 66 -1.34 -10.48 -2.23
CA ASN A 66 -2.50 -10.88 -1.41
C ASN A 66 -2.49 -10.28 0.01
N TYR A 67 -2.03 -9.02 0.14
CA TYR A 67 -2.03 -8.36 1.44
C TYR A 67 -3.47 -8.26 1.97
N PRO A 68 -3.76 -8.81 3.15
CA PRO A 68 -5.11 -8.83 3.68
C PRO A 68 -5.54 -7.43 4.13
N LEU A 69 -6.55 -6.84 3.50
CA LEU A 69 -7.10 -5.54 3.89
C LEU A 69 -7.76 -5.58 5.28
N GLU A 70 -8.04 -6.75 5.79
CA GLU A 70 -8.46 -6.97 7.18
C GLU A 70 -7.46 -6.43 8.20
N TYR A 71 -6.19 -6.26 7.83
CA TYR A 71 -5.22 -5.60 8.73
C TYR A 71 -5.52 -4.11 8.89
N ILE A 72 -6.02 -3.46 7.84
CA ILE A 72 -6.47 -2.06 7.94
C ILE A 72 -7.75 -1.98 8.77
N GLU A 73 -8.68 -2.90 8.58
CA GLU A 73 -9.92 -2.98 9.39
C GLU A 73 -9.60 -3.17 10.88
N LYS A 74 -8.67 -4.06 11.22
CA LYS A 74 -8.17 -4.25 12.58
C LYS A 74 -7.48 -3.00 13.14
N ALA A 75 -6.69 -2.32 12.32
CA ALA A 75 -6.03 -1.07 12.72
C ALA A 75 -7.04 0.03 13.03
N ILE A 76 -8.08 0.16 12.21
CA ILE A 76 -9.19 1.09 12.44
C ILE A 76 -9.88 0.76 13.77
N ALA A 77 -10.25 -0.50 13.98
CA ALA A 77 -10.89 -0.94 15.22
C ALA A 77 -10.02 -0.67 16.45
N TRP A 78 -8.72 -0.96 16.36
CA TRP A 78 -7.77 -0.70 17.43
C TRP A 78 -7.66 0.80 17.74
N LEU A 79 -7.56 1.66 16.73
CA LEU A 79 -7.49 3.12 16.90
C LEU A 79 -8.77 3.66 17.55
N LYS A 80 -9.94 3.19 17.15
CA LYS A 80 -11.22 3.57 17.77
C LYS A 80 -11.28 3.17 19.25
N LEU A 81 -10.85 1.95 19.57
CA LEU A 81 -10.80 1.46 20.95
C LEU A 81 -9.86 2.33 21.83
N HIS A 82 -8.86 2.95 21.22
CA HIS A 82 -7.92 3.85 21.88
C HIS A 82 -8.28 5.34 21.75
N GLY A 83 -9.56 5.65 21.54
CA GLY A 83 -10.11 7.00 21.61
C GLY A 83 -9.93 7.86 20.38
N ASN A 84 -9.63 7.25 19.22
CA ASN A 84 -9.54 7.98 17.97
C ASN A 84 -10.88 7.92 17.21
N GLU A 85 -11.53 9.06 17.06
CA GLU A 85 -12.84 9.19 16.40
C GLU A 85 -12.71 9.41 14.90
N LYS A 86 -11.67 10.14 14.47
CA LYS A 86 -11.38 10.44 13.07
C LYS A 86 -10.10 9.74 12.64
N ILE A 87 -10.22 8.90 11.62
CA ILE A 87 -9.12 8.08 11.15
C ILE A 87 -8.83 8.44 9.69
N GLY A 88 -7.58 8.80 9.42
CA GLY A 88 -7.05 8.95 8.07
C GLY A 88 -6.15 7.78 7.70
N ILE A 89 -5.90 7.63 6.40
CA ILE A 89 -4.90 6.72 5.85
C ILE A 89 -3.98 7.48 4.88
N ALA A 90 -2.69 7.16 4.91
CA ALA A 90 -1.69 7.75 4.02
C ALA A 90 -0.77 6.69 3.46
N GLY A 91 -0.55 6.71 2.15
CA GLY A 91 0.35 5.79 1.45
C GLY A 91 0.95 6.40 0.19
N ALA A 92 1.97 5.76 -0.35
CA ALA A 92 2.65 6.18 -1.57
C ALA A 92 2.91 4.99 -2.50
N SER A 93 2.80 5.21 -3.83
CA SER A 93 2.96 4.15 -4.84
C SER A 93 2.04 2.97 -4.52
N THR A 94 2.55 1.76 -4.38
CA THR A 94 1.76 0.57 -4.00
C THR A 94 0.92 0.77 -2.74
N THR A 95 1.46 1.44 -1.71
CA THR A 95 0.67 1.72 -0.51
C THR A 95 -0.26 2.92 -0.67
N GLY A 96 -0.05 3.77 -1.67
CA GLY A 96 -1.02 4.77 -2.14
C GLY A 96 -2.25 4.10 -2.74
N THR A 97 -2.03 3.11 -3.62
CA THR A 97 -3.09 2.25 -4.16
C THR A 97 -3.83 1.49 -3.05
N LEU A 98 -3.08 0.98 -2.04
CA LEU A 98 -3.69 0.35 -0.87
C LEU A 98 -4.57 1.32 -0.08
N ALA A 99 -4.12 2.57 0.10
CA ALA A 99 -4.89 3.59 0.80
C ALA A 99 -6.23 3.91 0.08
N LEU A 100 -6.20 4.04 -1.25
CA LEU A 100 -7.42 4.20 -2.07
C LEU A 100 -8.35 3.01 -1.93
N THR A 101 -7.80 1.79 -2.08
CA THR A 101 -8.56 0.55 -2.00
C THR A 101 -9.22 0.39 -0.63
N ALA A 102 -8.46 0.64 0.45
CA ALA A 102 -9.00 0.57 1.80
C ALA A 102 -10.10 1.60 2.03
N ALA A 103 -9.91 2.84 1.56
CA ALA A 103 -10.91 3.89 1.72
C ALA A 103 -12.20 3.63 0.91
N SER A 104 -12.11 2.93 -0.21
CA SER A 104 -13.28 2.53 -0.98
C SER A 104 -14.11 1.40 -0.33
N LEU A 105 -13.51 0.69 0.63
CA LEU A 105 -14.13 -0.44 1.33
C LEU A 105 -14.55 -0.11 2.77
N PHE A 106 -13.87 0.84 3.43
CA PHE A 106 -14.07 1.13 4.85
C PHE A 106 -14.57 2.56 5.06
N ASP A 107 -15.85 2.70 5.35
CA ASP A 107 -16.53 3.99 5.61
C ASP A 107 -15.93 4.78 6.78
N ASP A 108 -15.19 4.12 7.66
CA ASP A 108 -14.56 4.71 8.83
C ASP A 108 -13.32 5.56 8.51
N ILE A 109 -12.84 5.52 7.28
CA ILE A 109 -11.72 6.35 6.82
C ILE A 109 -12.24 7.73 6.41
N SER A 110 -11.94 8.73 7.22
CA SER A 110 -12.41 10.10 7.02
C SER A 110 -11.45 10.98 6.18
N LEU A 111 -10.23 10.52 5.96
CA LEU A 111 -9.21 11.19 5.16
C LEU A 111 -8.32 10.16 4.46
N THR A 112 -8.12 10.33 3.17
CA THR A 112 -7.19 9.51 2.38
C THR A 112 -6.15 10.40 1.72
N ILE A 113 -4.87 10.08 1.92
CA ILE A 113 -3.74 10.72 1.24
C ILE A 113 -3.05 9.64 0.42
N ALA A 114 -3.25 9.66 -0.89
CA ALA A 114 -2.71 8.69 -1.81
C ALA A 114 -1.71 9.37 -2.76
N MET A 115 -0.42 9.17 -2.48
CA MET A 115 0.65 9.75 -3.29
C MET A 115 1.01 8.82 -4.43
N THR A 116 0.88 9.29 -5.67
CA THR A 116 1.19 8.52 -6.89
C THR A 116 0.59 7.11 -6.91
N PRO A 117 -0.70 6.95 -6.60
CA PRO A 117 -1.37 5.65 -6.66
C PRO A 117 -1.64 5.23 -8.11
N SER A 118 -1.99 3.96 -8.32
CA SER A 118 -2.79 3.53 -9.46
C SER A 118 -4.28 3.60 -9.08
N ASP A 119 -5.15 3.79 -10.05
CA ASP A 119 -6.61 3.75 -9.91
C ASP A 119 -7.17 2.33 -10.06
N PHE A 120 -6.30 1.35 -10.21
CA PHE A 120 -6.58 -0.09 -10.20
C PHE A 120 -5.53 -0.84 -9.39
N VAL A 121 -5.85 -2.06 -9.01
CA VAL A 121 -4.93 -2.94 -8.29
C VAL A 121 -4.06 -3.69 -9.30
N TRP A 122 -2.77 -3.78 -9.05
CA TRP A 122 -1.85 -4.56 -9.87
C TRP A 122 -1.79 -6.03 -9.45
N GLN A 123 -1.26 -6.88 -10.34
CA GLN A 123 -0.85 -8.24 -10.01
C GLN A 123 0.13 -8.24 -8.83
N GLY A 124 0.00 -9.22 -7.97
CA GLY A 124 0.92 -9.43 -6.86
C GLY A 124 2.32 -9.82 -7.33
N PHE A 125 3.34 -9.39 -6.58
CA PHE A 125 4.73 -9.71 -6.88
C PHE A 125 5.54 -9.94 -5.61
N MET A 126 6.58 -10.76 -5.72
CA MET A 126 7.59 -10.95 -4.69
C MET A 126 8.74 -9.96 -4.87
N GLN A 127 9.26 -9.46 -3.75
CA GLN A 127 10.56 -8.80 -3.75
C GLN A 127 11.66 -9.83 -3.52
N GLY A 128 12.71 -9.75 -4.29
CA GLY A 128 13.85 -10.65 -4.17
C GLY A 128 14.67 -10.70 -5.45
N LYS A 129 15.82 -11.33 -5.39
CA LYS A 129 16.63 -11.59 -6.58
C LYS A 129 16.30 -12.98 -7.09
N LYS A 130 15.54 -13.03 -8.17
CA LYS A 130 15.36 -14.25 -8.95
C LYS A 130 15.82 -13.95 -10.38
N ASP A 131 16.82 -14.66 -10.84
CA ASP A 131 17.40 -14.54 -12.19
C ASP A 131 17.75 -13.09 -12.60
N GLY A 132 18.24 -12.30 -11.63
CA GLY A 132 18.60 -10.90 -11.85
C GLY A 132 17.44 -9.92 -11.77
N CYS A 133 16.21 -10.36 -11.64
CA CYS A 133 15.04 -9.51 -11.41
C CYS A 133 14.92 -9.16 -9.93
N LYS A 134 14.61 -7.88 -9.68
CA LYS A 134 14.40 -7.37 -8.34
C LYS A 134 13.00 -7.67 -7.80
N GLU A 135 12.05 -7.77 -8.71
CA GLU A 135 10.64 -8.02 -8.45
C GLU A 135 10.14 -9.10 -9.41
N TRP A 136 9.26 -9.96 -8.93
CA TRP A 136 8.77 -11.10 -9.67
C TRP A 136 7.25 -11.23 -9.51
N PRO A 137 6.45 -11.14 -10.58
CA PRO A 137 5.01 -11.30 -10.49
C PRO A 137 4.64 -12.73 -10.10
N ILE A 138 3.55 -12.86 -9.36
CA ILE A 138 3.00 -14.14 -8.93
C ILE A 138 1.71 -14.37 -9.69
N GLU A 139 1.67 -15.44 -10.47
CA GLU A 139 0.49 -15.79 -11.25
C GLU A 139 -0.72 -16.07 -10.35
N GLY A 140 -1.87 -15.52 -10.73
CA GLY A 140 -3.12 -15.72 -9.99
C GLY A 140 -3.24 -14.93 -8.69
N GLU A 141 -2.26 -14.10 -8.33
CA GLU A 141 -2.29 -13.31 -7.11
C GLU A 141 -2.41 -11.80 -7.39
N SER A 142 -3.22 -11.14 -6.59
CA SER A 142 -3.37 -9.69 -6.56
C SER A 142 -2.38 -9.06 -5.57
N LEU A 143 -2.16 -7.75 -5.66
CA LEU A 143 -1.48 -7.01 -4.58
C LEU A 143 -2.22 -7.16 -3.25
N PHE A 144 -3.55 -7.15 -3.29
CA PHE A 144 -4.40 -7.12 -2.10
C PHE A 144 -5.45 -8.23 -2.13
N SER A 145 -5.86 -8.65 -0.94
CA SER A 145 -6.98 -9.56 -0.74
C SER A 145 -7.96 -9.00 0.27
N TYR A 146 -9.22 -9.40 0.16
CA TYR A 146 -10.24 -9.10 1.14
C TYR A 146 -11.21 -10.29 1.30
N LYS A 147 -11.54 -10.64 2.54
CA LYS A 147 -12.35 -11.82 2.89
C LYS A 147 -11.79 -13.11 2.29
N GLY A 148 -10.46 -13.22 2.33
CA GLY A 148 -9.73 -14.39 1.84
C GLY A 148 -9.73 -14.57 0.32
N LYS A 149 -10.11 -13.53 -0.44
CA LYS A 149 -10.10 -13.57 -1.92
C LYS A 149 -9.19 -12.48 -2.47
N PRO A 150 -8.38 -12.77 -3.49
CA PRO A 150 -7.69 -11.73 -4.25
C PRO A 150 -8.69 -10.71 -4.80
N LEU A 151 -8.33 -9.42 -4.75
CA LEU A 151 -9.12 -8.40 -5.45
C LEU A 151 -8.90 -8.51 -6.97
N PRO A 152 -9.85 -8.04 -7.79
CA PRO A 152 -9.61 -7.86 -9.22
C PRO A 152 -8.33 -7.06 -9.45
N TYR A 153 -7.52 -7.45 -10.43
CA TYR A 153 -6.22 -6.84 -10.65
C TYR A 153 -5.81 -6.83 -12.11
N MET A 154 -5.01 -5.86 -12.47
CA MET A 154 -4.34 -5.75 -13.75
C MET A 154 -3.11 -6.67 -13.78
N PRO A 155 -3.04 -7.65 -14.68
CA PRO A 155 -1.87 -8.50 -14.80
C PRO A 155 -0.69 -7.75 -15.45
N PHE A 156 0.53 -8.10 -15.05
CA PHE A 156 1.72 -7.66 -15.78
C PHE A 156 1.85 -8.42 -17.10
N CYS A 157 2.19 -7.73 -18.18
CA CYS A 157 2.34 -8.34 -19.51
C CYS A 157 3.56 -9.24 -19.63
N TYR A 158 4.59 -9.02 -18.83
CA TYR A 158 5.78 -9.83 -18.90
C TYR A 158 5.68 -11.06 -18.00
N GLN A 159 6.16 -12.18 -18.51
CA GLN A 159 6.20 -13.45 -17.78
C GLN A 159 7.61 -14.05 -17.75
N HIS A 160 8.62 -13.31 -18.17
CA HIS A 160 9.99 -13.79 -18.29
C HIS A 160 11.01 -12.83 -17.71
N PRO A 161 12.03 -13.32 -16.97
CA PRO A 161 13.07 -12.49 -16.34
C PRO A 161 13.82 -11.58 -17.32
N ASP A 162 14.00 -12.04 -18.57
CA ASP A 162 14.74 -11.28 -19.58
C ASP A 162 14.08 -9.96 -19.95
N TYR A 163 12.75 -9.91 -19.98
CA TYR A 163 12.04 -8.65 -20.23
C TYR A 163 12.42 -7.60 -19.17
N TRP A 164 12.31 -7.96 -17.90
CA TRP A 164 12.63 -7.04 -16.79
C TRP A 164 14.11 -6.67 -16.76
N ARG A 165 15.00 -7.60 -17.04
CA ARG A 165 16.44 -7.37 -17.14
C ARG A 165 16.78 -6.36 -18.24
N ILE A 166 16.25 -6.53 -19.44
CA ILE A 166 16.49 -5.65 -20.59
C ILE A 166 16.04 -4.22 -20.25
N ILE A 167 14.82 -4.06 -19.74
CA ILE A 167 14.28 -2.74 -19.37
C ILE A 167 15.09 -2.10 -18.24
N SER A 168 15.53 -2.89 -17.27
CA SER A 168 16.35 -2.38 -16.16
C SER A 168 17.74 -1.94 -16.62
N GLU A 169 18.35 -2.66 -17.56
CA GLU A 169 19.62 -2.28 -18.19
C GLU A 169 19.48 -1.00 -19.01
N GLU A 170 18.42 -0.85 -19.76
CA GLU A 170 18.13 0.38 -20.50
C GLU A 170 17.92 1.57 -19.57
N SER A 171 17.19 1.38 -18.49
CA SER A 171 16.99 2.41 -17.46
C SER A 171 18.31 2.87 -16.84
N LYS A 172 19.21 1.92 -16.53
CA LYS A 172 20.56 2.24 -16.05
C LYS A 172 21.39 3.00 -17.07
N ARG A 173 21.35 2.56 -18.34
CA ARG A 173 22.11 3.17 -19.44
C ARG A 173 21.67 4.61 -19.72
N THR A 174 20.38 4.89 -19.66
CA THR A 174 19.80 6.19 -19.97
C THR A 174 19.70 7.13 -18.77
N GLY A 175 19.81 6.61 -17.55
CA GLY A 175 19.55 7.35 -16.31
C GLY A 175 18.08 7.68 -16.08
N ASN A 176 17.18 7.14 -16.90
CA ASN A 176 15.73 7.36 -16.80
C ASN A 176 15.03 6.18 -16.14
N MET A 177 13.92 6.43 -15.46
CA MET A 177 13.04 5.39 -14.88
C MET A 177 12.15 4.72 -15.95
N ILE A 178 12.74 4.42 -17.12
CA ILE A 178 12.01 3.88 -18.29
C ILE A 178 11.41 2.51 -17.99
N ALA A 179 12.09 1.71 -17.18
CA ALA A 179 11.68 0.35 -16.88
C ALA A 179 10.25 0.26 -16.35
N SER A 180 9.94 1.03 -15.29
CA SER A 180 8.60 1.00 -14.69
C SER A 180 7.54 1.49 -15.66
N ARG A 181 7.78 2.63 -16.32
CA ARG A 181 6.82 3.20 -17.25
C ARG A 181 6.51 2.23 -18.40
N LYS A 182 7.56 1.69 -19.04
CA LYS A 182 7.35 0.76 -20.14
C LYS A 182 6.57 -0.49 -19.71
N LEU A 183 6.87 -1.02 -18.51
CA LEU A 183 6.14 -2.16 -17.99
C LEU A 183 4.64 -1.86 -17.86
N PHE A 184 4.30 -0.70 -17.33
CA PHE A 184 2.91 -0.30 -17.14
C PHE A 184 2.22 -0.07 -18.49
N ASP A 185 2.82 0.73 -19.38
CA ASP A 185 2.28 1.01 -20.73
C ASP A 185 2.05 -0.29 -21.52
N ASP A 186 3.00 -1.22 -21.46
CA ASP A 186 2.89 -2.52 -22.18
C ASP A 186 1.82 -3.42 -21.53
N SER A 187 1.69 -3.40 -20.20
CA SER A 187 0.68 -4.18 -19.49
C SER A 187 -0.73 -3.67 -19.80
N GLU A 188 -0.96 -2.36 -19.74
CA GLU A 188 -2.25 -1.74 -20.10
C GLU A 188 -2.62 -1.98 -21.57
N THR A 189 -1.61 -2.02 -22.47
CA THR A 189 -1.83 -2.34 -23.88
C THR A 189 -2.22 -3.81 -24.07
N ALA A 190 -1.57 -4.72 -23.34
CA ALA A 190 -1.83 -6.15 -23.41
C ALA A 190 -3.15 -6.55 -22.74
N HIS A 191 -3.54 -5.85 -21.70
CA HIS A 191 -4.75 -6.08 -20.91
C HIS A 191 -5.49 -4.76 -20.71
N PRO A 192 -6.40 -4.36 -21.63
CA PRO A 192 -7.23 -3.17 -21.41
C PRO A 192 -8.05 -3.30 -20.14
N ILE A 193 -7.95 -2.31 -19.28
CA ILE A 193 -8.58 -2.30 -17.95
C ILE A 193 -10.10 -2.33 -18.10
N THR A 194 -10.75 -3.18 -17.33
CA THR A 194 -12.20 -3.27 -17.25
C THR A 194 -12.74 -2.44 -16.08
N GLU A 195 -14.03 -2.09 -16.13
CA GLU A 195 -14.67 -1.34 -15.04
C GLU A 195 -14.60 -2.06 -13.68
N GLU A 196 -14.54 -3.39 -13.69
CA GLU A 196 -14.47 -4.20 -12.45
C GLU A 196 -13.11 -4.13 -11.77
N GLU A 197 -12.06 -3.84 -12.54
CA GLU A 197 -10.68 -3.74 -12.07
C GLU A 197 -10.35 -2.38 -11.47
N PHE A 198 -11.12 -1.34 -11.80
CA PHE A 198 -10.94 -0.01 -11.18
C PHE A 198 -11.32 -0.01 -9.71
N ILE A 199 -10.50 0.67 -8.92
CA ILE A 199 -10.82 0.97 -7.52
C ILE A 199 -12.07 1.88 -7.52
N LYS A 200 -13.08 1.50 -6.76
CA LYS A 200 -14.35 2.24 -6.69
C LYS A 200 -14.20 3.49 -5.82
N VAL A 201 -13.44 4.47 -6.33
CA VAL A 201 -13.14 5.73 -5.62
C VAL A 201 -14.40 6.53 -5.31
N GLU A 202 -15.47 6.35 -6.06
CA GLU A 202 -16.79 6.94 -5.81
C GLU A 202 -17.42 6.47 -4.48
N ASN A 203 -16.97 5.35 -3.94
CA ASN A 203 -17.41 4.85 -2.63
C ASN A 203 -16.66 5.52 -1.47
N ILE A 204 -15.60 6.27 -1.72
CA ILE A 204 -14.82 6.93 -0.67
C ILE A 204 -15.64 8.04 -0.03
N ARG A 205 -15.99 7.87 1.24
CA ARG A 205 -16.82 8.85 1.98
C ARG A 205 -16.01 9.99 2.59
N GLY A 206 -14.74 9.75 2.85
CA GLY A 206 -13.83 10.74 3.40
C GLY A 206 -13.31 11.73 2.35
N LYS A 207 -12.48 12.66 2.81
CA LYS A 207 -11.72 13.53 1.91
C LYS A 207 -10.60 12.76 1.25
N LEU A 208 -10.41 12.96 -0.05
CA LEU A 208 -9.34 12.37 -0.84
C LEU A 208 -8.37 13.45 -1.35
N PHE A 209 -7.06 13.19 -1.18
CA PHE A 209 -5.95 14.01 -1.66
C PHE A 209 -4.89 13.15 -2.36
#